data_56f55b311de82c1bc8980e5a2da871d5
#
_entry.id   56f55b311de82c1bc8980e5a2da871d5
#
_cell.length_a   1.000
_cell.length_b   1.000
_cell.length_c   1.000
_cell.angle_alpha   90.00
_cell.angle_beta   90.00
_cell.angle_gamma   90.00
#
_symmetry.space_group_name_H-M   'P 1'
#
loop_
_entity.id
_entity.type
_entity.pdbx_description
1 polymer ?
#
loop_
_entity_poly.entity_id
_entity_poly.type
_entity_poly.pdbx_seq_one_letter_code
_entity_poly.pdbx_strand_id
1 'polypeptide(L)'
;MTAVVERLAIVGLGLIGSSIARGARTYGLAREIVAIDRDAGVIERVKALGLADVASTEASAVAGADLVILCVPVGAIGDVAAQIAPHLKPGAVVSDVGSVKAAVVAAVTPHLSEKNPFVPAHPVAGTEYSGPDSGFATLFSNRWCILTPPEGPTRRRSSGCRACGRGWAPSSRP
;
A
#
# COMPACT_ATOMS: atom_id res chain seq x y z
N MET A 1 -3.28 -11.75 -17.29
CA MET A 1 -3.67 -10.35 -16.98
C MET A 1 -2.41 -9.49 -16.98
N THR A 2 -2.48 -8.27 -17.49
CA THR A 2 -1.35 -7.32 -17.41
C THR A 2 -1.29 -6.76 -15.99
N ALA A 3 -0.10 -6.75 -15.37
CA ALA A 3 0.08 -6.14 -14.05
C ALA A 3 -0.38 -4.67 -14.05
N VAL A 4 -0.93 -4.21 -12.95
CA VAL A 4 -1.40 -2.82 -12.79
C VAL A 4 -0.22 -1.88 -12.55
N VAL A 5 0.80 -2.37 -11.85
CA VAL A 5 2.06 -1.68 -11.59
C VAL A 5 3.23 -2.64 -11.79
N GLU A 6 4.39 -2.13 -12.18
CA GLU A 6 5.59 -2.95 -12.28
C GLU A 6 6.14 -3.29 -10.88
N ARG A 7 6.26 -2.28 -10.00
CA ARG A 7 6.81 -2.44 -8.64
C ARG A 7 5.88 -1.83 -7.60
N LEU A 8 5.37 -2.66 -6.69
CA LEU A 8 4.53 -2.28 -5.53
C LEU A 8 5.34 -2.37 -4.25
N ALA A 9 5.46 -1.29 -3.50
CA ALA A 9 6.01 -1.30 -2.15
C ALA A 9 4.90 -1.20 -1.09
N ILE A 10 4.98 -2.03 -0.08
CA ILE A 10 4.04 -2.09 1.04
C ILE A 10 4.85 -1.84 2.31
N VAL A 11 4.51 -0.77 3.04
CA VAL A 11 5.18 -0.37 4.28
C VAL A 11 4.26 -0.68 5.47
N GLY A 12 4.68 -1.60 6.31
CA GLY A 12 3.88 -2.19 7.37
C GLY A 12 3.18 -3.49 6.96
N LEU A 13 3.66 -4.61 7.48
CA LEU A 13 3.17 -5.96 7.13
C LEU A 13 2.30 -6.58 8.23
N GLY A 14 1.39 -5.77 8.81
CA GLY A 14 0.30 -6.26 9.64
C GLY A 14 -0.79 -6.98 8.83
N LEU A 15 -1.98 -7.12 9.38
CA LEU A 15 -3.15 -7.73 8.70
C LEU A 15 -3.40 -7.11 7.32
N ILE A 16 -3.50 -5.78 7.25
CA ILE A 16 -3.85 -5.08 6.00
C ILE A 16 -2.72 -5.21 4.98
N GLY A 17 -1.48 -4.88 5.35
CA GLY A 17 -0.34 -4.93 4.42
C GLY A 17 -0.06 -6.32 3.90
N SER A 18 -0.13 -7.35 4.75
CA SER A 18 0.04 -8.75 4.32
C SER A 18 -1.12 -9.25 3.45
N SER A 19 -2.34 -8.75 3.68
CA SER A 19 -3.49 -9.05 2.79
C SER A 19 -3.34 -8.38 1.43
N ILE A 20 -2.80 -7.15 1.38
CA ILE A 20 -2.46 -6.46 0.13
C ILE A 20 -1.40 -7.26 -0.63
N ALA A 21 -0.33 -7.69 0.03
CA ALA A 21 0.72 -8.51 -0.59
C ALA A 21 0.17 -9.81 -1.17
N ARG A 22 -0.64 -10.54 -0.41
CA ARG A 22 -1.29 -11.79 -0.85
C ARG A 22 -2.23 -11.55 -2.03
N GLY A 23 -3.06 -10.52 -1.95
CA GLY A 23 -3.98 -10.16 -3.04
C GLY A 23 -3.22 -9.75 -4.30
N ALA A 24 -2.19 -8.91 -4.18
CA ALA A 24 -1.37 -8.50 -5.31
C ALA A 24 -0.71 -9.69 -6.01
N ARG A 25 -0.19 -10.65 -5.26
CA ARG A 25 0.39 -11.88 -5.79
C ARG A 25 -0.67 -12.79 -6.43
N THR A 26 -1.76 -13.05 -5.72
CA THR A 26 -2.83 -13.96 -6.19
C THR A 26 -3.47 -13.49 -7.49
N TYR A 27 -3.68 -12.18 -7.62
CA TYR A 27 -4.37 -11.60 -8.78
C TYR A 27 -3.42 -11.00 -9.83
N GLY A 28 -2.09 -11.15 -9.64
CA GLY A 28 -1.09 -10.64 -10.58
C GLY A 28 -1.13 -9.12 -10.76
N LEU A 29 -1.38 -8.36 -9.69
CA LEU A 29 -1.55 -6.90 -9.76
C LEU A 29 -0.21 -6.14 -9.85
N ALA A 30 0.87 -6.73 -9.37
CA ALA A 30 2.22 -6.21 -9.45
C ALA A 30 3.17 -7.28 -9.98
N ARG A 31 4.20 -6.88 -10.73
CA ARG A 31 5.26 -7.80 -11.16
C ARG A 31 6.25 -8.08 -10.04
N GLU A 32 6.56 -7.05 -9.26
CA GLU A 32 7.43 -7.13 -8.11
C GLU A 32 6.74 -6.53 -6.88
N ILE A 33 6.81 -7.25 -5.77
CA ILE A 33 6.28 -6.84 -4.47
C ILE A 33 7.44 -6.64 -3.51
N VAL A 34 7.53 -5.44 -2.94
CA VAL A 34 8.51 -5.06 -1.91
C VAL A 34 7.78 -4.90 -0.59
N ALA A 35 8.18 -5.64 0.42
CA ALA A 35 7.67 -5.54 1.78
C ALA A 35 8.68 -4.80 2.66
N ILE A 36 8.21 -3.82 3.40
CA ILE A 36 9.03 -3.03 4.30
C ILE A 36 8.36 -2.99 5.67
N ASP A 37 9.09 -3.39 6.70
CA ASP A 37 8.63 -3.28 8.09
C ASP A 37 9.81 -3.03 9.01
N ARG A 38 9.64 -2.19 10.03
CA ARG A 38 10.69 -1.89 11.00
C ARG A 38 11.09 -3.09 11.86
N ASP A 39 10.20 -4.06 11.99
CA ASP A 39 10.41 -5.26 12.81
C ASP A 39 11.06 -6.37 11.95
N ALA A 40 12.29 -6.73 12.30
CA ALA A 40 13.03 -7.76 11.60
C ALA A 40 12.34 -9.14 11.70
N GLY A 41 11.63 -9.42 12.80
CA GLY A 41 10.86 -10.67 12.95
C GLY A 41 9.68 -10.73 11.98
N VAL A 42 9.01 -9.60 11.73
CA VAL A 42 7.98 -9.48 10.71
C VAL A 42 8.57 -9.72 9.32
N ILE A 43 9.74 -9.15 9.02
CA ILE A 43 10.42 -9.34 7.73
C ILE A 43 10.81 -10.80 7.50
N GLU A 44 11.38 -11.47 8.49
CA GLU A 44 11.68 -12.90 8.39
C GLU A 44 10.41 -13.74 8.17
N ARG A 45 9.31 -13.39 8.85
CA ARG A 45 8.04 -14.07 8.65
C ARG A 45 7.46 -13.84 7.24
N VAL A 46 7.56 -12.62 6.72
CA VAL A 46 7.17 -12.27 5.34
C VAL A 46 7.94 -13.10 4.32
N LYS A 47 9.25 -13.27 4.51
CA LYS A 47 10.11 -14.14 3.67
C LYS A 47 9.65 -15.59 3.74
N ALA A 48 9.46 -16.12 4.94
CA ALA A 48 9.02 -17.50 5.15
C ALA A 48 7.65 -17.80 4.51
N LEU A 49 6.75 -16.81 4.49
CA LEU A 49 5.42 -16.91 3.88
C LEU A 49 5.43 -16.63 2.36
N GLY A 50 6.56 -16.23 1.77
CA GLY A 50 6.67 -15.90 0.35
C GLY A 50 5.78 -14.73 -0.09
N LEU A 51 5.56 -13.74 0.79
CA LEU A 51 4.61 -12.64 0.53
C LEU A 51 5.17 -11.57 -0.41
N ALA A 52 6.48 -11.41 -0.48
CA ALA A 52 7.15 -10.40 -1.27
C ALA A 52 8.38 -10.95 -1.99
N ASP A 53 8.79 -10.31 -3.06
CA ASP A 53 10.00 -10.63 -3.81
C ASP A 53 11.23 -10.02 -3.14
N VAL A 54 11.04 -8.84 -2.51
CA VAL A 54 12.03 -8.15 -1.68
C VAL A 54 11.41 -7.88 -0.32
N ALA A 55 12.12 -8.17 0.76
CA ALA A 55 11.68 -7.87 2.12
C ALA A 55 12.83 -7.24 2.92
N SER A 56 12.62 -6.05 3.49
CA SER A 56 13.66 -5.21 4.09
C SER A 56 13.13 -4.42 5.29
N THR A 57 14.02 -4.12 6.23
CA THR A 57 13.75 -3.16 7.31
C THR A 57 14.03 -1.72 6.89
N GLU A 58 14.68 -1.50 5.77
CA GLU A 58 15.16 -0.20 5.32
C GLU A 58 14.11 0.54 4.48
N ALA A 59 13.85 1.81 4.83
CA ALA A 59 12.94 2.67 4.07
C ALA A 59 13.40 2.89 2.62
N SER A 60 14.71 2.82 2.35
CA SER A 60 15.29 2.93 1.01
C SER A 60 14.80 1.85 0.03
N ALA A 61 14.28 0.75 0.52
CA ALA A 61 13.73 -0.32 -0.32
C ALA A 61 12.50 0.10 -1.17
N VAL A 62 11.85 1.26 -0.87
CA VAL A 62 10.83 1.84 -1.73
C VAL A 62 11.37 2.32 -3.08
N ALA A 63 12.68 2.42 -3.24
CA ALA A 63 13.30 2.92 -4.46
C ALA A 63 12.79 2.14 -5.69
N GLY A 64 12.45 2.88 -6.75
CA GLY A 64 11.94 2.28 -7.98
C GLY A 64 10.45 1.86 -7.93
N ALA A 65 9.76 1.94 -6.80
CA ALA A 65 8.33 1.61 -6.74
C ALA A 65 7.48 2.60 -7.55
N ASP A 66 6.45 2.07 -8.23
CA ASP A 66 5.42 2.86 -8.91
C ASP A 66 4.31 3.28 -7.96
N LEU A 67 4.00 2.40 -7.01
CA LEU A 67 3.00 2.58 -5.98
C LEU A 67 3.59 2.17 -4.62
N VAL A 68 3.47 3.05 -3.64
CA VAL A 68 3.83 2.79 -2.25
C VAL A 68 2.56 2.87 -1.41
N ILE A 69 2.26 1.84 -0.63
CA ILE A 69 1.09 1.80 0.27
C ILE A 69 1.56 1.76 1.71
N LEU A 70 1.18 2.80 2.47
CA LEU A 70 1.48 2.92 3.89
C LEU A 70 0.41 2.18 4.72
N CYS A 71 0.81 1.05 5.31
CA CYS A 71 -0.04 0.19 6.12
C CYS A 71 0.37 0.20 7.61
N VAL A 72 0.91 1.32 8.06
CA VAL A 72 1.34 1.54 9.44
C VAL A 72 0.26 2.24 10.26
N PRO A 73 0.31 2.17 11.60
CA PRO A 73 -0.60 2.92 12.47
C PRO A 73 -0.58 4.42 12.15
N VAL A 74 -1.75 5.08 12.27
CA VAL A 74 -1.92 6.51 11.94
C VAL A 74 -0.90 7.40 12.68
N GLY A 75 -0.59 7.10 13.95
CA GLY A 75 0.39 7.85 14.72
C GLY A 75 1.85 7.77 14.23
N ALA A 76 2.18 6.78 13.39
CA ALA A 76 3.52 6.60 12.83
C ALA A 76 3.62 7.02 11.37
N ILE A 77 2.50 7.35 10.72
CA ILE A 77 2.45 7.49 9.26
C ILE A 77 3.25 8.68 8.75
N GLY A 78 3.30 9.78 9.51
CA GLY A 78 4.09 10.97 9.17
C GLY A 78 5.59 10.69 9.18
N ASP A 79 6.09 10.04 10.24
CA ASP A 79 7.49 9.66 10.35
C ASP A 79 7.92 8.71 9.23
N VAL A 80 7.06 7.75 8.91
CA VAL A 80 7.29 6.81 7.82
C VAL A 80 7.30 7.54 6.47
N ALA A 81 6.38 8.48 6.24
CA ALA A 81 6.36 9.30 5.04
C ALA A 81 7.66 10.11 4.90
N ALA A 82 8.15 10.71 5.99
CA ALA A 82 9.43 11.43 6.01
C ALA A 82 10.61 10.52 5.65
N GLN A 83 10.63 9.30 6.19
CA GLN A 83 11.71 8.33 5.94
C GLN A 83 11.74 7.84 4.48
N ILE A 84 10.59 7.58 3.86
CA ILE A 84 10.54 7.06 2.49
C ILE A 84 10.70 8.15 1.43
N ALA A 85 10.30 9.39 1.73
CA ALA A 85 10.23 10.47 0.75
C ALA A 85 11.55 10.70 -0.04
N PRO A 86 12.75 10.68 0.57
CA PRO A 86 14.01 10.84 -0.15
C PRO A 86 14.31 9.73 -1.17
N HIS A 87 13.66 8.58 -1.04
CA HIS A 87 13.92 7.38 -1.84
C HIS A 87 12.89 7.16 -2.94
N LEU A 88 11.83 7.97 -2.98
CA LEU A 88 10.78 7.85 -3.98
C LEU A 88 11.28 8.28 -5.36
N LYS A 89 11.04 7.46 -6.37
CA LYS A 89 11.27 7.91 -7.75
C LYS A 89 10.25 8.96 -8.16
N PRO A 90 10.60 9.91 -9.03
CA PRO A 90 9.63 10.85 -9.59
C PRO A 90 8.46 10.13 -10.25
N GLY A 91 7.25 10.48 -9.88
CA GLY A 91 6.03 9.86 -10.40
C GLY A 91 5.50 8.69 -9.58
N ALA A 92 6.23 8.21 -8.58
CA ALA A 92 5.71 7.23 -7.64
C ALA A 92 4.46 7.78 -6.93
N VAL A 93 3.39 6.98 -6.92
CA VAL A 93 2.17 7.30 -6.18
C VAL A 93 2.29 6.78 -4.75
N VAL A 94 1.99 7.61 -3.77
CA VAL A 94 1.89 7.19 -2.37
C VAL A 94 0.41 7.07 -1.99
N SER A 95 0.04 6.03 -1.29
CA SER A 95 -1.30 5.80 -0.76
C SER A 95 -1.22 5.29 0.68
N ASP A 96 -2.35 5.22 1.37
CA ASP A 96 -2.44 4.70 2.71
C ASP A 96 -3.71 3.85 2.92
N VAL A 97 -3.86 3.31 4.13
CA VAL A 97 -5.02 2.50 4.51
C VAL A 97 -5.69 2.99 5.81
N GLY A 98 -5.26 4.13 6.34
CA GLY A 98 -5.76 4.66 7.61
C GLY A 98 -7.23 5.09 7.56
N SER A 99 -7.93 5.00 8.69
CA SER A 99 -9.34 5.36 8.79
C SER A 99 -9.58 6.86 9.03
N VAL A 100 -8.61 7.60 9.55
CA VAL A 100 -8.73 9.03 9.91
C VAL A 100 -8.05 9.89 8.84
N LYS A 101 -8.73 10.12 7.72
CA LYS A 101 -8.15 10.74 6.52
C LYS A 101 -7.57 12.12 6.74
N ALA A 102 -8.24 13.02 7.49
CA ALA A 102 -7.75 14.37 7.72
C ALA A 102 -6.38 14.38 8.43
N ALA A 103 -6.23 13.55 9.48
CA ALA A 103 -4.96 13.42 10.20
C ALA A 103 -3.87 12.82 9.32
N VAL A 104 -4.21 11.80 8.53
CA VAL A 104 -3.26 11.14 7.62
C VAL A 104 -2.79 12.11 6.54
N VAL A 105 -3.69 12.86 5.91
CA VAL A 105 -3.34 13.86 4.88
C VAL A 105 -2.42 14.92 5.47
N ALA A 106 -2.76 15.46 6.65
CA ALA A 106 -1.94 16.47 7.33
C ALA A 106 -0.54 15.95 7.68
N ALA A 107 -0.43 14.66 8.06
CA ALA A 107 0.85 14.06 8.44
C ALA A 107 1.72 13.68 7.23
N VAL A 108 1.14 13.24 6.11
CA VAL A 108 1.90 12.71 4.97
C VAL A 108 2.26 13.79 3.97
N THR A 109 1.33 14.69 3.64
CA THR A 109 1.51 15.67 2.55
C THR A 109 2.76 16.56 2.70
N PRO A 110 3.15 17.04 3.88
CA PRO A 110 4.32 17.90 4.03
C PRO A 110 5.65 17.25 3.62
N HIS A 111 5.71 15.92 3.61
CA HIS A 111 6.93 15.16 3.30
C HIS A 111 7.04 14.78 1.81
N LEU A 112 5.96 14.88 1.05
CA LEU A 112 5.95 14.47 -0.36
C LEU A 112 6.17 15.64 -1.29
N SER A 113 6.91 15.40 -2.37
CA SER A 113 7.09 16.38 -3.42
C SER A 113 5.89 16.41 -4.37
N GLU A 114 5.74 17.50 -5.15
CA GLU A 114 4.72 17.60 -6.20
C GLU A 114 4.82 16.47 -7.25
N LYS A 115 6.01 15.87 -7.40
CA LYS A 115 6.23 14.74 -8.30
C LYS A 115 5.72 13.40 -7.75
N ASN A 116 5.41 13.35 -6.45
CA ASN A 116 4.95 12.16 -5.76
C ASN A 116 3.54 12.39 -5.20
N PRO A 117 2.50 12.19 -6.01
CA PRO A 117 1.13 12.44 -5.58
C PRO A 117 0.71 11.49 -4.46
N PHE A 118 0.05 12.06 -3.45
CA PHE A 118 -0.59 11.31 -2.39
C PHE A 118 -2.06 11.04 -2.77
N VAL A 119 -2.48 9.80 -2.72
CA VAL A 119 -3.86 9.37 -2.95
C VAL A 119 -4.37 8.68 -1.69
N PRO A 120 -4.96 9.42 -0.76
CA PRO A 120 -5.47 8.85 0.47
C PRO A 120 -6.55 7.81 0.20
N ALA A 121 -6.43 6.65 0.85
CA ALA A 121 -7.37 5.55 0.71
C ALA A 121 -7.77 4.98 2.08
N HIS A 122 -8.97 4.43 2.15
CA HIS A 122 -9.47 3.72 3.32
C HIS A 122 -10.22 2.46 2.87
N PRO A 123 -9.57 1.28 2.90
CA PRO A 123 -10.29 0.03 2.74
C PRO A 123 -11.13 -0.24 4.00
N VAL A 124 -12.45 -0.40 3.81
CA VAL A 124 -13.37 -0.71 4.92
C VAL A 124 -13.33 -2.21 5.15
N ALA A 125 -12.21 -2.69 5.68
CA ALA A 125 -11.97 -4.10 5.95
C ALA A 125 -11.02 -4.26 7.13
N GLY A 126 -11.13 -5.35 7.86
CA GLY A 126 -10.29 -5.69 8.99
C GLY A 126 -10.85 -6.86 9.79
N THR A 127 -10.05 -7.37 10.69
CA THR A 127 -10.41 -8.35 11.72
C THR A 127 -9.71 -7.97 13.01
N GLU A 128 -9.97 -8.68 14.08
CA GLU A 128 -9.32 -8.51 15.39
C GLU A 128 -7.88 -9.05 15.42
N TYR A 129 -7.48 -9.78 14.39
CA TYR A 129 -6.14 -10.38 14.32
C TYR A 129 -5.11 -9.39 13.77
N SER A 130 -3.84 -9.62 14.08
CA SER A 130 -2.72 -8.80 13.67
C SER A 130 -1.54 -9.63 13.17
N GLY A 131 -0.56 -8.97 12.53
CA GLY A 131 0.65 -9.60 12.02
C GLY A 131 0.49 -10.21 10.61
N PRO A 132 1.62 -10.65 10.01
CA PRO A 132 1.66 -11.11 8.63
C PRO A 132 0.93 -12.44 8.39
N ASP A 133 0.78 -13.27 9.42
CA ASP A 133 0.07 -14.54 9.35
C ASP A 133 -1.45 -14.36 9.21
N SER A 134 -1.97 -13.26 9.73
CA SER A 134 -3.41 -12.98 9.76
C SER A 134 -3.98 -12.50 8.43
N GLY A 135 -3.11 -12.13 7.48
CA GLY A 135 -3.53 -11.64 6.17
C GLY A 135 -4.09 -12.74 5.27
N PHE A 136 -5.02 -12.37 4.41
CA PHE A 136 -5.57 -13.26 3.38
C PHE A 136 -5.96 -12.48 2.12
N ALA A 137 -5.83 -13.13 0.95
CA ALA A 137 -5.97 -12.47 -0.35
C ALA A 137 -7.36 -11.88 -0.61
N THR A 138 -8.39 -12.45 0.02
CA THR A 138 -9.79 -12.07 -0.17
C THR A 138 -10.31 -11.05 0.86
N LEU A 139 -9.45 -10.50 1.73
CA LEU A 139 -9.86 -9.54 2.76
C LEU A 139 -10.68 -8.37 2.20
N PHE A 140 -10.34 -7.92 0.99
CA PHE A 140 -10.96 -6.76 0.35
C PHE A 140 -12.08 -7.14 -0.65
N SER A 141 -12.37 -8.44 -0.81
CA SER A 141 -13.43 -8.89 -1.70
C SER A 141 -14.79 -8.40 -1.21
N ASN A 142 -15.54 -7.75 -2.12
CA ASN A 142 -16.85 -7.14 -1.81
C ASN A 142 -16.79 -6.10 -0.67
N ARG A 143 -15.65 -5.44 -0.48
CA ARG A 143 -15.48 -4.36 0.49
C ARG A 143 -15.29 -3.02 -0.23
N TRP A 144 -15.76 -1.97 0.42
CA TRP A 144 -15.54 -0.62 -0.06
C TRP A 144 -14.08 -0.19 0.16
N CYS A 145 -13.53 0.53 -0.80
CA CYS A 145 -12.31 1.30 -0.61
C CYS A 145 -12.62 2.76 -0.95
N ILE A 146 -12.60 3.61 0.05
CA ILE A 146 -12.91 5.04 -0.10
C ILE A 146 -11.62 5.75 -0.49
N LEU A 147 -11.61 6.39 -1.66
CA LEU A 147 -10.51 7.24 -2.10
C LEU A 147 -10.91 8.70 -1.92
N THR A 148 -10.01 9.47 -1.32
CA THR A 148 -10.16 10.91 -1.11
C THR A 148 -9.02 11.69 -1.78
N PRO A 149 -8.87 11.60 -3.11
CA PRO A 149 -7.79 12.29 -3.80
C PRO A 149 -7.96 13.81 -3.61
N PRO A 150 -6.87 14.57 -3.41
CA PRO A 150 -6.93 16.01 -3.34
C PRO A 150 -7.46 16.58 -4.66
N GLU A 151 -8.05 17.78 -4.60
CA GLU A 151 -8.48 18.50 -5.79
C GLU A 151 -7.26 18.91 -6.64
N GLY A 152 -7.36 18.81 -7.97
CA GLY A 152 -6.30 19.23 -8.89
C GLY A 152 -5.74 18.12 -9.79
N PRO A 153 -4.56 18.31 -10.40
CA PRO A 153 -3.98 17.43 -11.43
C PRO A 153 -3.71 15.97 -10.98
N THR A 154 -3.63 15.72 -9.70
CA THR A 154 -3.50 14.38 -9.11
C THR A 154 -4.70 13.47 -9.36
N ARG A 155 -5.86 14.03 -9.72
CA ARG A 155 -7.08 13.26 -10.04
C ARG A 155 -6.89 12.25 -11.18
N ARG A 156 -6.00 12.52 -12.14
CA ARG A 156 -5.67 11.58 -13.23
C ARG A 156 -4.89 10.37 -12.75
N ARG A 157 -4.03 10.53 -11.74
CA ARG A 157 -3.19 9.43 -11.19
C ARG A 157 -3.96 8.55 -10.21
N SER A 158 -5.06 9.04 -9.64
CA SER A 158 -5.95 8.23 -8.80
C SER A 158 -6.63 7.09 -9.57
N SER A 159 -6.64 7.14 -10.91
CA SER A 159 -7.17 6.05 -11.74
C SER A 159 -6.38 4.74 -11.59
N GLY A 160 -5.05 4.80 -11.39
CA GLY A 160 -4.22 3.64 -11.11
C GLY A 160 -4.59 2.98 -9.77
N CYS A 161 -4.80 3.79 -8.74
CA CYS A 161 -5.21 3.31 -7.42
C CYS A 161 -6.63 2.70 -7.43
N ARG A 162 -7.55 3.26 -8.24
CA ARG A 162 -8.89 2.68 -8.48
C ARG A 162 -8.82 1.35 -9.22
N ALA A 163 -7.87 1.19 -10.13
CA ALA A 163 -7.68 -0.06 -10.84
C ALA A 163 -7.25 -1.19 -9.90
N CYS A 164 -6.38 -0.90 -8.93
CA CYS A 164 -6.02 -1.85 -7.87
C CYS A 164 -7.26 -2.27 -7.07
N GLY A 165 -8.12 -1.32 -6.68
CA GLY A 165 -9.36 -1.61 -5.95
C GLY A 165 -10.35 -2.47 -6.75
N ARG A 166 -10.46 -2.24 -8.06
CA ARG A 166 -11.34 -3.04 -8.92
C ARG A 166 -10.78 -4.43 -9.24
N GLY A 167 -9.47 -4.55 -9.29
CA GLY A 167 -8.82 -5.86 -9.52
C GLY A 167 -9.04 -6.84 -8.37
N TRP A 168 -9.41 -6.34 -7.21
CA TRP A 168 -9.71 -7.15 -6.02
C TRP A 168 -11.19 -7.52 -5.86
N ALA A 169 -12.09 -6.89 -6.57
CA ALA A 169 -13.47 -7.33 -6.60
C ALA A 169 -13.59 -8.51 -7.58
N PRO A 170 -13.94 -9.73 -7.14
CA PRO A 170 -14.38 -10.75 -8.09
C PRO A 170 -15.56 -10.17 -8.86
N SER A 171 -15.48 -10.18 -10.20
CA SER A 171 -16.59 -9.78 -11.05
C SER A 171 -17.75 -10.73 -10.81
N SER A 172 -18.64 -10.38 -9.88
CA SER A 172 -19.96 -10.95 -9.81
C SER A 172 -20.80 -10.29 -10.92
N ARG A 173 -20.80 -10.86 -12.11
CA ARG A 173 -21.93 -10.72 -13.00
C ARG A 173 -22.69 -12.04 -13.03
N PRO A 174 -24.01 -11.95 -12.97
CA PRO A 174 -24.88 -13.11 -13.09
C PRO A 174 -24.70 -13.81 -14.44
#